data_7467125a6a2601ed72722017dc5e1f18
#
_entry.id   7467125a6a2601ed72722017dc5e1f18
#
_cell.length_a   1.000
_cell.length_b   1.000
_cell.length_c   1.000
_cell.angle_alpha   90.00
_cell.angle_beta   90.00
_cell.angle_gamma   90.00
#
_symmetry.space_group_name_H-M   'P 1'
#
loop_
_entity.id
_entity.type
_entity.pdbx_description
1 polymer ?
#
loop_
_entity_poly.entity_id
_entity_poly.type
_entity_poly.pdbx_seq_one_letter_code
_entity_poly.pdbx_strand_id
1 'polypeptide(L)'
;MTPPTRMGPALLLLFFACISWSLAGAAAPVYDTAEVVLHSAQTFDGNSGTPNPFTSVTLTLTVVAPDGRTFQVDGFFDGNGAGGAVGDVFKARIFLDQPGTWSWTSSSATSGLDGRSGQIPCSGTLPGLFAKGPVVVPAATPRYFGHADGTPVLLLGKMLDFDAPPAQFTTFTFFSETFSESERRAELDYQHSLRVNTMAIYLFNQNDFNDDGPRPTNPWVGGDRTRFDLAHWRTFETWTRTLRDEGMVAQLWFFADDSGVGGFSMADRLRLIRYGMARLSAYANTMFVTTLEWEEAFTASEVDQAGQYLQSFNPWRRLTSVHGLPGLFDFPNASWANYMDLQIGILDDWDGNHQDALENRALAAKPSFCQEFAQGYESGFSRIKAWSVFFAGQAGVGSGAYLAWLAEFARTVPFQRMAPADSRVVSGDAYCMAESGVQYVVYFPLGGTALVDLSGASGTLDAQWFDPRTGQWSSAGTVSGGGTVSFTSPQGDDDMALWLRPPSGSAPPPVLGVAFTGRTGFDWSDTRDATSYDVVRGDLAVLRAQRTFTPAVNACLENNGTDRHAEDPVTPASGQGFWYLVRGVSASAGPGSYSIGDAGERPGRDPEIGASSAACP
;
A
#
# COMPACT_ATOMS: atom_id res chain seq x y z
N MET A 1 -26.18 60.76 70.52
CA MET A 1 -26.67 59.75 69.60
C MET A 1 -26.42 60.23 68.19
N THR A 2 -25.34 59.81 67.59
CA THR A 2 -24.91 60.10 66.23
C THR A 2 -25.09 58.88 65.40
N PRO A 3 -25.67 58.95 64.16
CA PRO A 3 -25.86 57.78 63.30
C PRO A 3 -24.57 57.44 62.51
N PRO A 4 -24.38 56.19 62.12
CA PRO A 4 -23.15 55.74 61.45
C PRO A 4 -23.17 56.08 59.96
N THR A 5 -22.02 56.52 59.49
CA THR A 5 -21.63 56.76 58.10
C THR A 5 -21.66 55.44 57.27
N ARG A 6 -22.38 55.46 56.16
CA ARG A 6 -22.34 54.37 55.14
C ARG A 6 -21.08 54.48 54.30
N MET A 7 -20.25 53.43 54.31
CA MET A 7 -19.21 53.21 53.34
C MET A 7 -19.83 52.60 52.08
N GLY A 8 -19.57 53.21 50.91
CA GLY A 8 -19.94 52.69 49.62
C GLY A 8 -19.00 51.56 49.18
N PRO A 9 -19.42 50.59 48.32
CA PRO A 9 -18.56 49.51 47.89
C PRO A 9 -17.56 49.98 46.83
N ALA A 10 -16.30 49.74 47.12
CA ALA A 10 -15.20 49.86 46.14
C ALA A 10 -15.34 48.71 45.14
N LEU A 11 -15.48 49.06 43.84
CA LEU A 11 -15.52 48.13 42.73
C LEU A 11 -14.12 47.62 42.46
N LEU A 12 -13.79 46.39 42.89
CA LEU A 12 -12.53 45.72 42.62
C LEU A 12 -12.66 45.09 41.22
N LEU A 13 -12.06 45.73 40.20
CA LEU A 13 -11.87 45.17 38.88
C LEU A 13 -10.82 44.07 38.93
N LEU A 14 -11.27 42.82 39.07
CA LEU A 14 -10.42 41.64 38.86
C LEU A 14 -10.21 41.46 37.36
N PHE A 15 -8.99 41.79 36.90
CA PHE A 15 -8.48 41.35 35.61
C PHE A 15 -8.30 39.83 35.67
N PHE A 16 -9.25 39.07 35.14
CA PHE A 16 -9.02 37.67 34.81
C PHE A 16 -8.08 37.63 33.62
N ALA A 17 -6.80 37.41 33.83
CA ALA A 17 -5.90 36.90 32.82
C ALA A 17 -6.37 35.47 32.50
N CYS A 18 -7.02 35.30 31.37
CA CYS A 18 -7.26 33.97 30.79
C CYS A 18 -5.90 33.35 30.46
N ILE A 19 -5.33 32.66 31.42
CA ILE A 19 -4.28 31.68 31.16
C ILE A 19 -5.02 30.49 30.52
N SER A 20 -5.03 30.44 29.21
CA SER A 20 -5.42 29.26 28.47
C SER A 20 -4.38 28.19 28.76
N TRP A 21 -4.64 27.35 29.73
CA TRP A 21 -3.99 26.06 29.85
C TRP A 21 -4.43 25.23 28.67
N SER A 22 -3.65 25.21 27.59
CA SER A 22 -3.74 24.12 26.65
C SER A 22 -3.32 22.85 27.41
N LEU A 23 -4.27 22.02 27.77
CA LEU A 23 -4.00 20.63 28.05
C LEU A 23 -3.21 20.15 26.82
N ALA A 24 -1.94 19.82 27.00
CA ALA A 24 -1.17 19.13 25.98
C ALA A 24 -1.96 17.86 25.68
N GLY A 25 -2.64 17.84 24.54
CA GLY A 25 -3.34 16.64 24.05
C GLY A 25 -2.32 15.50 24.01
N ALA A 26 -2.77 14.27 24.27
CA ALA A 26 -1.90 13.12 24.11
C ALA A 26 -1.28 13.16 22.71
N ALA A 27 0.01 12.81 22.60
CA ALA A 27 0.68 12.77 21.32
C ALA A 27 0.00 11.73 20.41
N ALA A 28 -0.25 12.09 19.16
CA ALA A 28 -0.80 11.17 18.18
C ALA A 28 0.27 10.15 17.76
N PRO A 29 -0.09 8.89 17.52
CA PRO A 29 0.87 7.88 17.05
C PRO A 29 1.37 8.17 15.62
N VAL A 30 2.57 7.67 15.32
CA VAL A 30 3.08 7.63 13.94
C VAL A 30 2.13 6.78 13.08
N TYR A 31 1.90 7.22 11.85
CA TYR A 31 0.97 6.69 10.86
C TYR A 31 -0.52 6.90 11.19
N ASP A 32 -0.84 7.65 12.24
CA ASP A 32 -2.23 8.06 12.48
C ASP A 32 -2.58 9.38 11.76
N THR A 33 -3.85 9.71 11.80
CA THR A 33 -4.45 10.91 11.23
C THR A 33 -4.75 11.91 12.33
N ALA A 34 -4.15 13.09 12.28
CA ALA A 34 -4.53 14.20 13.13
C ALA A 34 -5.56 15.09 12.43
N GLU A 35 -6.57 15.54 13.17
CA GLU A 35 -7.62 16.40 12.66
C GLU A 35 -7.45 17.82 13.23
N VAL A 36 -7.35 18.81 12.37
CA VAL A 36 -7.40 20.24 12.71
C VAL A 36 -8.83 20.72 12.51
N VAL A 37 -9.43 21.27 13.57
CA VAL A 37 -10.79 21.81 13.57
C VAL A 37 -10.70 23.32 13.68
N LEU A 38 -11.34 24.02 12.73
CA LEU A 38 -11.42 25.48 12.67
C LEU A 38 -12.89 25.91 12.58
N HIS A 39 -13.17 27.08 13.12
CA HIS A 39 -14.50 27.68 13.11
C HIS A 39 -14.50 28.96 12.29
N SER A 40 -15.39 29.05 11.30
CA SER A 40 -15.61 30.30 10.58
C SER A 40 -16.40 31.30 11.42
N ALA A 41 -16.24 32.58 11.11
CA ALA A 41 -17.02 33.63 11.81
C ALA A 41 -18.50 33.66 11.42
N GLN A 42 -18.90 32.90 10.40
CA GLN A 42 -20.30 32.76 9.96
C GLN A 42 -20.73 31.30 9.95
N THR A 43 -22.01 31.08 10.18
CA THR A 43 -22.65 29.78 10.04
C THR A 43 -23.11 29.57 8.59
N PHE A 44 -22.90 28.37 8.07
CA PHE A 44 -23.35 27.94 6.74
C PHE A 44 -24.41 26.87 6.86
N ASP A 45 -25.28 26.79 5.87
CA ASP A 45 -26.16 25.64 5.63
C ASP A 45 -25.64 24.87 4.41
N GLY A 46 -25.11 23.69 4.63
CA GLY A 46 -24.58 22.81 3.60
C GLY A 46 -25.62 22.27 2.63
N ASN A 47 -26.90 22.16 3.06
CA ASN A 47 -27.96 21.59 2.24
C ASN A 47 -28.55 22.59 1.24
N SER A 48 -28.73 23.86 1.64
CA SER A 48 -29.45 24.83 0.82
C SER A 48 -28.94 26.26 0.92
N GLY A 49 -28.05 26.57 1.86
CA GLY A 49 -27.61 27.93 2.18
C GLY A 49 -26.84 28.63 1.07
N THR A 50 -26.90 29.96 1.10
CA THR A 50 -26.08 30.83 0.24
C THR A 50 -25.26 31.76 1.13
N PRO A 51 -23.93 31.82 0.98
CA PRO A 51 -23.11 31.11 -0.02
C PRO A 51 -23.01 29.60 0.25
N ASN A 52 -22.80 28.80 -0.81
CA ASN A 52 -22.56 27.37 -0.71
C ASN A 52 -21.15 27.10 -0.15
N PRO A 53 -21.01 26.51 1.06
CA PRO A 53 -19.70 26.36 1.70
C PRO A 53 -18.72 25.44 0.93
N PHE A 54 -19.23 24.49 0.16
CA PHE A 54 -18.41 23.54 -0.60
C PHE A 54 -17.77 24.13 -1.86
N THR A 55 -18.30 25.26 -2.35
CA THR A 55 -17.82 25.91 -3.58
C THR A 55 -17.33 27.32 -3.35
N SER A 56 -17.77 28.00 -2.29
CA SER A 56 -17.47 29.42 -2.03
C SER A 56 -16.38 29.62 -0.96
N VAL A 57 -16.07 28.60 -0.17
CA VAL A 57 -15.04 28.65 0.87
C VAL A 57 -13.89 27.75 0.51
N THR A 58 -12.68 28.30 0.54
CA THR A 58 -11.43 27.55 0.46
C THR A 58 -10.71 27.62 1.79
N LEU A 59 -10.19 26.51 2.23
CA LEU A 59 -9.30 26.39 3.38
C LEU A 59 -8.10 25.53 2.98
N THR A 60 -6.90 26.04 3.19
CA THR A 60 -5.68 25.27 2.96
C THR A 60 -4.78 25.39 4.18
N LEU A 61 -4.19 24.29 4.60
CA LEU A 61 -3.14 24.31 5.61
C LEU A 61 -1.78 24.17 4.93
N THR A 62 -0.83 25.02 5.32
CA THR A 62 0.59 24.75 5.12
C THR A 62 1.07 23.98 6.34
N VAL A 63 1.43 22.73 6.14
CA VAL A 63 1.88 21.79 7.19
C VAL A 63 3.36 21.57 7.05
N VAL A 64 4.11 21.70 8.16
CA VAL A 64 5.55 21.44 8.21
C VAL A 64 5.81 20.26 9.11
N ALA A 65 6.41 19.22 8.56
CA ALA A 65 6.82 18.02 9.26
C ALA A 65 8.09 18.26 10.11
N PRO A 66 8.41 17.41 11.09
CA PRO A 66 9.59 17.53 11.95
C PRO A 66 10.93 17.60 11.19
N ASP A 67 11.03 16.95 10.02
CA ASP A 67 12.20 16.98 9.13
C ASP A 67 12.26 18.19 8.18
N GLY A 68 11.28 19.11 8.28
CA GLY A 68 11.19 20.32 7.45
C GLY A 68 10.47 20.15 6.11
N ARG A 69 9.98 18.95 5.75
CA ARG A 69 9.10 18.80 4.58
C ARG A 69 7.84 19.63 4.77
N THR A 70 7.36 20.22 3.67
CA THR A 70 6.17 21.06 3.68
C THR A 70 5.08 20.47 2.78
N PHE A 71 3.84 20.48 3.27
CA PHE A 71 2.67 19.98 2.57
C PHE A 71 1.60 21.06 2.46
N GLN A 72 0.89 21.09 1.33
CA GLN A 72 -0.35 21.85 1.16
C GLN A 72 -1.52 20.88 1.34
N VAL A 73 -2.34 21.11 2.35
CA VAL A 73 -3.44 20.22 2.73
C VAL A 73 -4.76 20.97 2.61
N ASP A 74 -5.64 20.48 1.75
CA ASP A 74 -6.97 21.05 1.62
C ASP A 74 -7.82 20.76 2.86
N GLY A 75 -8.52 21.79 3.32
CA GLY A 75 -9.58 21.64 4.30
C GLY A 75 -10.94 21.47 3.63
N PHE A 76 -11.94 21.10 4.41
CA PHE A 76 -13.30 20.86 3.96
C PHE A 76 -14.31 21.36 4.99
N PHE A 77 -15.50 21.75 4.51
CA PHE A 77 -16.64 22.07 5.37
C PHE A 77 -17.22 20.81 5.98
N ASP A 78 -17.52 20.85 7.29
CA ASP A 78 -18.07 19.72 8.06
C ASP A 78 -19.30 20.12 8.91
N GLY A 79 -20.03 21.16 8.48
CA GLY A 79 -21.29 21.56 9.11
C GLY A 79 -21.13 21.88 10.59
N ASN A 80 -21.81 21.11 11.45
CA ASN A 80 -21.67 21.20 12.90
C ASN A 80 -20.54 20.31 13.49
N GLY A 81 -19.73 19.67 12.63
CA GLY A 81 -18.67 18.74 13.04
C GLY A 81 -19.15 17.35 13.47
N ALA A 82 -20.46 17.09 13.43
CA ALA A 82 -21.07 15.85 13.88
C ALA A 82 -22.05 15.22 12.85
N GLY A 83 -21.94 15.61 11.57
CA GLY A 83 -22.79 15.14 10.47
C GLY A 83 -24.00 16.02 10.18
N GLY A 84 -24.30 17.04 11.01
CA GLY A 84 -25.35 18.01 10.70
C GLY A 84 -24.88 19.04 9.67
N ALA A 85 -25.74 19.38 8.71
CA ALA A 85 -25.39 20.24 7.59
C ALA A 85 -25.22 21.72 7.95
N VAL A 86 -25.81 22.18 9.05
CA VAL A 86 -25.76 23.58 9.49
C VAL A 86 -24.68 23.77 10.54
N GLY A 87 -23.73 24.66 10.30
CA GLY A 87 -22.66 24.93 11.24
C GLY A 87 -21.57 25.84 10.67
N ASP A 88 -20.49 25.96 11.42
CA ASP A 88 -19.34 26.82 11.16
C ASP A 88 -18.03 26.03 11.10
N VAL A 89 -18.11 24.69 11.20
CA VAL A 89 -16.95 23.82 11.34
C VAL A 89 -16.32 23.53 9.98
N PHE A 90 -15.03 23.78 9.90
CA PHE A 90 -14.14 23.35 8.82
C PHE A 90 -13.02 22.48 9.40
N LYS A 91 -12.63 21.47 8.69
CA LYS A 91 -11.59 20.53 9.11
C LYS A 91 -10.51 20.37 8.06
N ALA A 92 -9.31 19.98 8.51
CA ALA A 92 -8.26 19.46 7.63
C ALA A 92 -7.58 18.29 8.34
N ARG A 93 -7.10 17.31 7.56
CA ARG A 93 -6.50 16.09 8.09
C ARG A 93 -5.05 15.96 7.68
N ILE A 94 -4.21 15.67 8.65
CA ILE A 94 -2.76 15.56 8.53
C ILE A 94 -2.38 14.11 8.83
N PHE A 95 -1.71 13.47 7.89
CA PHE A 95 -1.10 12.17 8.11
C PHE A 95 0.28 12.34 8.74
N LEU A 96 0.53 11.66 9.85
CA LEU A 96 1.73 11.81 10.66
C LEU A 96 2.70 10.65 10.35
N ASP A 97 3.61 10.83 9.40
CA ASP A 97 4.49 9.74 8.93
C ASP A 97 5.80 9.60 9.71
N GLN A 98 6.04 10.46 10.72
CA GLN A 98 7.23 10.41 11.55
C GLN A 98 7.00 11.02 12.93
N PRO A 99 7.78 10.61 13.96
CA PRO A 99 7.70 11.21 15.29
C PRO A 99 8.28 12.62 15.30
N GLY A 100 7.84 13.43 16.27
CA GLY A 100 8.28 14.80 16.48
C GLY A 100 7.12 15.78 16.52
N THR A 101 7.42 17.07 16.42
CA THR A 101 6.40 18.12 16.44
C THR A 101 6.10 18.60 15.04
N TRP A 102 4.89 18.34 14.58
CA TRP A 102 4.34 18.88 13.35
C TRP A 102 3.75 20.26 13.60
N SER A 103 3.90 21.18 12.68
CA SER A 103 3.28 22.50 12.76
C SER A 103 2.42 22.80 11.54
N TRP A 104 1.42 23.64 11.71
CA TRP A 104 0.53 24.03 10.61
C TRP A 104 0.10 25.48 10.72
N THR A 105 -0.20 26.08 9.57
CA THR A 105 -0.80 27.42 9.45
C THR A 105 -1.89 27.39 8.40
N SER A 106 -3.03 27.99 8.69
CA SER A 106 -4.17 28.03 7.77
C SER A 106 -4.17 29.28 6.90
N SER A 107 -4.70 29.14 5.67
CA SER A 107 -4.99 30.23 4.74
C SER A 107 -6.42 30.09 4.21
N SER A 108 -7.19 31.18 4.25
CA SER A 108 -8.56 31.25 3.74
C SER A 108 -8.98 32.71 3.53
N ALA A 109 -9.85 32.96 2.56
CA ALA A 109 -10.53 34.25 2.44
C ALA A 109 -11.68 34.44 3.45
N THR A 110 -12.06 33.36 4.16
CA THR A 110 -13.17 33.35 5.10
C THR A 110 -12.70 33.70 6.51
N SER A 111 -13.33 34.73 7.09
CA SER A 111 -13.03 35.17 8.46
C SER A 111 -13.22 34.02 9.47
N GLY A 112 -12.29 33.94 10.42
CA GLY A 112 -12.23 32.87 11.42
C GLY A 112 -11.38 31.68 10.99
N LEU A 113 -11.18 31.44 9.71
CA LEU A 113 -10.38 30.33 9.16
C LEU A 113 -8.95 30.73 8.81
N ASP A 114 -8.71 32.02 8.50
CA ASP A 114 -7.41 32.50 8.06
C ASP A 114 -6.43 32.75 9.21
N GLY A 115 -5.14 32.56 8.96
CA GLY A 115 -4.03 32.90 9.87
C GLY A 115 -4.02 32.11 11.18
N ARG A 116 -4.74 30.99 11.26
CA ARG A 116 -4.69 30.09 12.40
C ARG A 116 -3.44 29.22 12.32
N SER A 117 -2.89 28.87 13.47
CA SER A 117 -1.70 28.01 13.54
C SER A 117 -1.76 27.10 14.76
N GLY A 118 -1.02 26.02 14.71
CA GLY A 118 -0.92 25.09 15.82
C GLY A 118 0.21 24.09 15.66
N GLN A 119 0.35 23.24 16.67
CA GLN A 119 1.33 22.17 16.70
C GLN A 119 0.65 20.85 17.06
N ILE A 120 1.17 19.76 16.52
CA ILE A 120 0.71 18.41 16.77
C ILE A 120 1.91 17.59 17.20
N PRO A 121 2.00 17.17 18.47
CA PRO A 121 3.02 16.25 18.90
C PRO A 121 2.69 14.84 18.37
N CYS A 122 3.70 14.18 17.80
CA CYS A 122 3.60 12.82 17.29
C CYS A 122 4.63 11.94 17.99
N SER A 123 4.18 10.84 18.62
CA SER A 123 5.07 9.87 19.25
C SER A 123 4.34 8.54 19.49
N GLY A 124 5.11 7.46 19.60
CA GLY A 124 4.55 6.11 19.66
C GLY A 124 4.15 5.58 18.28
N THR A 125 3.52 4.43 18.24
CA THR A 125 3.19 3.73 17.00
C THR A 125 1.69 3.42 16.97
N LEU A 126 1.06 3.56 15.82
CA LEU A 126 -0.31 3.11 15.59
C LEU A 126 -0.38 1.60 15.85
N PRO A 127 -1.41 1.08 16.53
CA PRO A 127 -1.58 -0.36 16.69
C PRO A 127 -1.99 -1.06 15.40
N GLY A 128 -1.88 -2.40 15.36
CA GLY A 128 -2.35 -3.23 14.27
C GLY A 128 -1.44 -3.25 13.04
N LEU A 129 -1.98 -3.65 11.90
CA LEU A 129 -1.22 -3.83 10.67
C LEU A 129 -0.57 -2.52 10.20
N PHE A 130 -1.28 -1.40 10.33
CA PHE A 130 -0.79 -0.08 9.89
C PHE A 130 0.23 0.56 10.85
N ALA A 131 0.66 -0.15 11.91
CA ALA A 131 1.91 0.14 12.61
C ALA A 131 3.12 0.13 11.66
N LYS A 132 3.02 -0.60 10.56
CA LYS A 132 4.02 -0.69 9.46
C LYS A 132 3.91 0.44 8.44
N GLY A 133 2.97 1.34 8.64
CA GLY A 133 2.66 2.43 7.72
C GLY A 133 1.75 2.03 6.56
N PRO A 134 1.47 2.98 5.67
CA PRO A 134 0.62 2.74 4.50
C PRO A 134 1.24 1.76 3.51
N VAL A 135 0.40 1.24 2.62
CA VAL A 135 0.87 0.49 1.45
C VAL A 135 1.53 1.48 0.48
N VAL A 136 2.70 1.12 0.01
CA VAL A 136 3.53 1.89 -0.91
C VAL A 136 4.11 0.99 -2.00
N VAL A 137 4.75 1.59 -3.00
CA VAL A 137 5.61 0.88 -3.95
C VAL A 137 7.06 1.07 -3.51
N PRO A 138 7.72 0.05 -2.92
CA PRO A 138 9.09 0.18 -2.48
C PRO A 138 10.05 0.35 -3.68
N ALA A 139 10.98 1.29 -3.59
CA ALA A 139 11.95 1.53 -4.66
C ALA A 139 12.81 0.28 -4.98
N ALA A 140 13.08 -0.54 -3.97
CA ALA A 140 13.84 -1.78 -4.09
C ALA A 140 13.09 -2.90 -4.83
N THR A 141 11.75 -2.90 -4.77
CA THR A 141 10.90 -3.90 -5.40
C THR A 141 9.74 -3.23 -6.16
N PRO A 142 10.01 -2.45 -7.21
CA PRO A 142 9.03 -1.57 -7.83
C PRO A 142 7.85 -2.30 -8.51
N ARG A 143 7.92 -3.62 -8.60
CA ARG A 143 6.87 -4.47 -9.17
C ARG A 143 5.96 -5.11 -8.12
N TYR A 144 6.18 -4.79 -6.84
CA TYR A 144 5.43 -5.34 -5.72
C TYR A 144 5.02 -4.24 -4.75
N PHE A 145 4.04 -4.51 -3.93
CA PHE A 145 3.65 -3.66 -2.82
C PHE A 145 4.43 -4.00 -1.55
N GLY A 146 4.56 -3.02 -0.70
CA GLY A 146 5.06 -3.16 0.66
C GLY A 146 4.46 -2.10 1.57
N HIS A 147 4.63 -2.25 2.86
CA HIS A 147 4.37 -1.18 3.82
C HIS A 147 5.50 -0.16 3.84
N ALA A 148 5.27 1.00 4.42
CA ALA A 148 6.27 2.06 4.51
C ALA A 148 7.51 1.65 5.31
N ASP A 149 7.41 0.66 6.21
CA ASP A 149 8.55 0.05 6.93
C ASP A 149 9.33 -0.97 6.09
N GLY A 150 8.94 -1.17 4.82
CA GLY A 150 9.53 -2.14 3.90
C GLY A 150 8.99 -3.57 4.02
N THR A 151 8.07 -3.85 4.94
CA THR A 151 7.42 -5.18 5.01
C THR A 151 6.67 -5.46 3.72
N PRO A 152 6.95 -6.57 3.01
CA PRO A 152 6.21 -6.94 1.80
C PRO A 152 4.73 -7.20 2.09
N VAL A 153 3.89 -6.89 1.12
CA VAL A 153 2.46 -7.23 1.17
C VAL A 153 1.98 -7.70 -0.20
N LEU A 154 1.24 -8.81 -0.22
CA LEU A 154 0.40 -9.21 -1.34
C LEU A 154 -1.00 -8.65 -1.07
N LEU A 155 -1.53 -7.83 -1.97
CA LEU A 155 -2.90 -7.36 -1.85
C LEU A 155 -3.85 -8.48 -2.28
N LEU A 156 -4.76 -8.83 -1.40
CA LEU A 156 -5.79 -9.82 -1.64
C LEU A 156 -7.13 -9.10 -1.52
N GLY A 157 -7.74 -8.84 -2.66
CA GLY A 157 -8.99 -8.10 -2.77
C GLY A 157 -10.12 -8.97 -3.26
N LYS A 158 -11.34 -8.60 -2.90
CA LYS A 158 -12.53 -9.21 -3.43
C LYS A 158 -13.44 -8.10 -3.95
N MET A 159 -13.66 -8.08 -5.24
CA MET A 159 -14.57 -7.15 -5.88
C MET A 159 -16.01 -7.65 -5.85
N LEU A 160 -16.20 -8.85 -6.40
CA LEU A 160 -17.48 -9.50 -6.58
C LEU A 160 -17.44 -10.85 -5.86
N ASP A 161 -18.41 -11.16 -5.04
CA ASP A 161 -18.54 -12.45 -4.40
C ASP A 161 -19.79 -13.17 -4.90
N PHE A 162 -19.63 -13.95 -5.96
CA PHE A 162 -20.72 -14.77 -6.46
C PHE A 162 -20.86 -16.10 -5.71
N ASP A 163 -19.89 -16.45 -4.86
CA ASP A 163 -19.82 -17.74 -4.15
C ASP A 163 -20.26 -17.65 -2.68
N ALA A 164 -20.50 -16.45 -2.15
CA ALA A 164 -20.87 -16.27 -0.75
C ALA A 164 -22.33 -16.60 -0.48
N PRO A 165 -22.64 -17.43 0.50
CA PRO A 165 -24.00 -17.57 1.04
C PRO A 165 -24.23 -16.57 2.20
N PRO A 166 -25.28 -15.79 2.18
CA PRO A 166 -26.19 -15.55 1.07
C PRO A 166 -25.54 -14.66 0.03
N ALA A 167 -25.45 -15.16 -1.19
CA ALA A 167 -24.87 -14.51 -2.35
C ALA A 167 -25.25 -13.07 -2.41
N GLN A 168 -24.35 -12.09 -2.04
CA GLN A 168 -24.92 -10.78 -2.18
C GLN A 168 -24.10 -9.59 -1.77
N PHE A 169 -22.86 -9.77 -1.35
CA PHE A 169 -22.10 -8.57 -1.03
C PHE A 169 -20.96 -8.40 -2.04
N THR A 170 -21.11 -7.41 -2.87
CA THR A 170 -19.93 -6.82 -3.44
C THR A 170 -19.36 -5.87 -2.40
N THR A 171 -18.07 -5.91 -2.16
CA THR A 171 -17.43 -4.92 -1.28
C THR A 171 -17.67 -3.50 -1.78
N PHE A 172 -17.93 -3.32 -3.06
CA PHE A 172 -18.28 -2.06 -3.71
C PHE A 172 -19.38 -1.27 -3.00
N THR A 173 -20.44 -1.95 -2.56
CA THR A 173 -21.60 -1.30 -1.93
C THR A 173 -21.47 -1.12 -0.43
N PHE A 174 -20.29 -1.40 0.14
CA PHE A 174 -20.06 -1.35 1.59
C PHE A 174 -20.41 -0.01 2.24
N PHE A 175 -20.34 1.08 1.49
CA PHE A 175 -20.74 2.41 1.95
C PHE A 175 -22.21 2.77 1.65
N SER A 176 -22.98 1.88 1.04
CA SER A 176 -24.39 2.14 0.73
C SER A 176 -25.18 2.58 1.97
N GLU A 177 -26.09 3.53 1.76
CA GLU A 177 -26.98 4.04 2.80
C GLU A 177 -27.95 2.97 3.31
N THR A 178 -28.22 1.95 2.49
CA THR A 178 -29.14 0.86 2.83
C THR A 178 -28.49 -0.24 3.68
N PHE A 179 -27.15 -0.25 3.79
CA PHE A 179 -26.46 -1.19 4.66
C PHE A 179 -26.56 -0.79 6.12
N SER A 180 -26.99 -1.72 6.95
CA SER A 180 -26.93 -1.58 8.40
C SER A 180 -25.50 -1.77 8.94
N GLU A 181 -25.26 -1.33 10.16
CA GLU A 181 -23.98 -1.60 10.84
C GLU A 181 -23.72 -3.10 11.01
N SER A 182 -24.75 -3.88 11.31
CA SER A 182 -24.62 -5.34 11.48
C SER A 182 -24.26 -6.06 10.18
N GLU A 183 -24.79 -5.61 9.04
CA GLU A 183 -24.42 -6.16 7.73
C GLU A 183 -22.96 -5.85 7.40
N ARG A 184 -22.50 -4.61 7.61
CA ARG A 184 -21.11 -4.25 7.40
C ARG A 184 -20.15 -5.06 8.30
N ARG A 185 -20.53 -5.33 9.55
CA ARG A 185 -19.75 -6.19 10.44
C ARG A 185 -19.69 -7.62 9.92
N ALA A 186 -20.81 -8.18 9.51
CA ALA A 186 -20.88 -9.53 8.95
C ALA A 186 -20.03 -9.67 7.68
N GLU A 187 -20.07 -8.66 6.80
CA GLU A 187 -19.24 -8.60 5.62
C GLU A 187 -17.75 -8.57 6.00
N LEU A 188 -17.37 -7.74 6.95
CA LEU A 188 -15.97 -7.64 7.39
C LEU A 188 -15.47 -8.95 8.00
N ASP A 189 -16.28 -9.59 8.85
CA ASP A 189 -15.97 -10.91 9.44
C ASP A 189 -15.79 -11.98 8.35
N TYR A 190 -16.63 -11.92 7.30
CA TYR A 190 -16.52 -12.81 6.15
C TYR A 190 -15.21 -12.59 5.38
N GLN A 191 -14.87 -11.34 5.04
CA GLN A 191 -13.64 -11.01 4.35
C GLN A 191 -12.40 -11.43 5.17
N HIS A 192 -12.42 -11.26 6.47
CA HIS A 192 -11.36 -11.77 7.36
C HIS A 192 -11.25 -13.30 7.33
N SER A 193 -12.38 -14.02 7.25
CA SER A 193 -12.35 -15.48 7.14
C SER A 193 -11.66 -15.98 5.88
N LEU A 194 -11.70 -15.19 4.81
CA LEU A 194 -11.01 -15.43 3.54
C LEU A 194 -9.58 -14.88 3.51
N ARG A 195 -9.12 -14.23 4.59
CA ARG A 195 -7.85 -13.49 4.68
C ARG A 195 -7.67 -12.43 3.59
N VAL A 196 -8.76 -11.87 3.12
CA VAL A 196 -8.77 -10.67 2.30
C VAL A 196 -8.22 -9.50 3.11
N ASN A 197 -7.38 -8.68 2.53
CA ASN A 197 -6.79 -7.51 3.17
C ASN A 197 -7.04 -6.20 2.43
N THR A 198 -7.83 -6.24 1.35
CA THR A 198 -8.14 -5.07 0.51
C THR A 198 -9.60 -5.14 0.07
N MET A 199 -10.33 -4.07 0.29
CA MET A 199 -11.73 -3.94 -0.13
C MET A 199 -11.87 -2.81 -1.14
N ALA A 200 -12.39 -3.10 -2.32
CA ALA A 200 -12.81 -2.11 -3.31
C ALA A 200 -14.18 -1.56 -2.92
N ILE A 201 -14.28 -0.24 -2.73
CA ILE A 201 -15.50 0.39 -2.19
C ILE A 201 -15.81 1.67 -2.97
N TYR A 202 -17.03 1.80 -3.49
CA TYR A 202 -17.46 3.00 -4.20
C TYR A 202 -17.77 4.16 -3.26
N LEU A 203 -17.34 5.34 -3.66
CA LEU A 203 -17.80 6.62 -3.10
C LEU A 203 -19.06 7.13 -3.80
N PHE A 204 -19.28 6.72 -5.04
CA PHE A 204 -20.50 6.98 -5.78
C PHE A 204 -20.87 5.78 -6.65
N ASN A 205 -22.12 5.31 -6.49
CA ASN A 205 -22.74 4.27 -7.31
C ASN A 205 -24.26 4.47 -7.30
N GLN A 206 -24.89 4.41 -8.47
CA GLN A 206 -26.35 4.40 -8.61
C GLN A 206 -26.90 3.03 -9.01
N ASN A 207 -26.05 2.19 -9.55
CA ASN A 207 -26.42 0.86 -10.00
C ASN A 207 -26.39 -0.13 -8.85
N ASP A 208 -27.06 -1.19 -9.09
CA ASP A 208 -27.20 -2.29 -8.16
C ASP A 208 -26.50 -3.53 -8.73
N PHE A 209 -25.45 -3.93 -8.04
CA PHE A 209 -24.74 -5.17 -8.36
C PHE A 209 -25.19 -6.34 -7.48
N ASN A 210 -26.30 -6.17 -6.76
CA ASN A 210 -26.80 -7.19 -5.85
C ASN A 210 -28.19 -7.67 -6.24
N ASP A 211 -28.41 -8.96 -6.18
CA ASP A 211 -29.71 -9.59 -6.42
C ASP A 211 -30.79 -9.19 -5.40
N ASP A 212 -30.41 -8.54 -4.29
CA ASP A 212 -31.29 -8.17 -3.18
C ASP A 212 -31.98 -6.80 -3.33
N GLY A 213 -31.71 -6.07 -4.39
CA GLY A 213 -32.25 -4.74 -4.63
C GLY A 213 -31.22 -3.60 -4.54
N PRO A 214 -31.64 -2.37 -4.88
CA PRO A 214 -30.73 -1.25 -5.05
C PRO A 214 -29.95 -0.91 -3.78
N ARG A 215 -28.62 -0.86 -3.89
CA ARG A 215 -27.71 -0.43 -2.80
C ARG A 215 -26.87 0.78 -3.24
N PRO A 216 -27.52 1.92 -3.52
CA PRO A 216 -26.82 3.10 -4.00
C PRO A 216 -25.88 3.67 -2.94
N THR A 217 -24.84 4.32 -3.40
CA THR A 217 -23.97 5.18 -2.61
C THR A 217 -24.01 6.59 -3.21
N ASN A 218 -24.59 7.54 -2.52
CA ASN A 218 -24.76 8.91 -3.01
C ASN A 218 -24.10 9.91 -2.05
N PRO A 219 -22.92 10.48 -2.40
CA PRO A 219 -22.19 11.40 -1.53
C PRO A 219 -22.78 12.81 -1.49
N TRP A 220 -23.87 13.11 -2.24
CA TRP A 220 -24.42 14.45 -2.39
C TRP A 220 -25.80 14.60 -1.76
N VAL A 221 -26.17 15.85 -1.50
CA VAL A 221 -27.53 16.20 -1.07
C VAL A 221 -28.49 16.07 -2.24
N GLY A 222 -29.23 15.00 -2.30
CA GLY A 222 -30.14 14.70 -3.40
C GLY A 222 -29.38 14.66 -4.75
N GLY A 223 -29.83 15.45 -5.72
CA GLY A 223 -29.17 15.55 -7.03
C GLY A 223 -28.22 16.75 -7.18
N ASP A 224 -27.97 17.52 -6.14
CA ASP A 224 -27.10 18.73 -6.19
C ASP A 224 -25.63 18.34 -6.01
N ARG A 225 -24.93 18.12 -7.11
CA ARG A 225 -23.50 17.75 -7.15
C ARG A 225 -22.55 18.85 -6.67
N THR A 226 -23.06 19.99 -6.25
CA THR A 226 -22.29 21.04 -5.59
C THR A 226 -22.34 20.99 -4.08
N ARG A 227 -23.14 20.08 -3.50
CA ARG A 227 -23.37 19.94 -2.06
C ARG A 227 -23.22 18.49 -1.60
N PHE A 228 -22.42 18.29 -0.59
CA PHE A 228 -22.15 16.96 -0.05
C PHE A 228 -23.02 16.64 1.16
N ASP A 229 -23.52 15.40 1.25
CA ASP A 229 -24.25 14.90 2.41
C ASP A 229 -23.28 14.57 3.54
N LEU A 230 -23.20 15.46 4.53
CA LEU A 230 -22.24 15.33 5.62
C LEU A 230 -22.50 14.13 6.53
N ALA A 231 -23.74 13.70 6.67
CA ALA A 231 -24.07 12.51 7.46
C ALA A 231 -23.52 11.25 6.77
N HIS A 232 -23.69 11.16 5.46
CA HIS A 232 -23.17 10.04 4.67
C HIS A 232 -21.63 10.03 4.63
N TRP A 233 -20.99 11.18 4.43
CA TRP A 233 -19.53 11.28 4.49
C TRP A 233 -18.96 10.87 5.85
N ARG A 234 -19.68 11.14 6.94
CA ARG A 234 -19.30 10.67 8.27
C ARG A 234 -19.33 9.13 8.37
N THR A 235 -20.27 8.48 7.69
CA THR A 235 -20.28 7.02 7.55
C THR A 235 -19.03 6.53 6.82
N PHE A 236 -18.64 7.15 5.71
CA PHE A 236 -17.41 6.82 4.98
C PHE A 236 -16.17 6.89 5.89
N GLU A 237 -16.04 7.97 6.63
CA GLU A 237 -14.90 8.16 7.55
C GLU A 237 -14.88 7.18 8.70
N THR A 238 -16.04 6.89 9.28
CA THR A 238 -16.16 5.94 10.38
C THR A 238 -15.72 4.55 9.94
N TRP A 239 -16.21 4.10 8.79
CA TRP A 239 -15.87 2.77 8.29
C TRP A 239 -14.48 2.70 7.69
N THR A 240 -13.96 3.77 7.07
CA THR A 240 -12.54 3.82 6.66
C THR A 240 -11.60 3.62 7.86
N ARG A 241 -11.91 4.26 9.01
CA ARG A 241 -11.14 4.05 10.25
C ARG A 241 -11.32 2.63 10.80
N THR A 242 -12.55 2.12 10.79
CA THR A 242 -12.82 0.73 11.21
C THR A 242 -12.02 -0.26 10.38
N LEU A 243 -12.03 -0.12 9.05
CA LEU A 243 -11.22 -0.96 8.14
C LEU A 243 -9.73 -0.87 8.48
N ARG A 244 -9.22 0.34 8.79
CA ARG A 244 -7.83 0.51 9.23
C ARG A 244 -7.53 -0.29 10.51
N ASP A 245 -8.40 -0.15 11.51
CA ASP A 245 -8.21 -0.78 12.82
C ASP A 245 -8.33 -2.31 12.73
N GLU A 246 -9.07 -2.81 11.76
CA GLU A 246 -9.20 -4.23 11.42
C GLU A 246 -8.12 -4.72 10.44
N GLY A 247 -7.17 -3.87 10.03
CA GLY A 247 -6.06 -4.26 9.16
C GLY A 247 -6.43 -4.36 7.67
N MET A 248 -7.49 -3.71 7.23
CA MET A 248 -7.95 -3.73 5.84
C MET A 248 -7.54 -2.46 5.08
N VAL A 249 -7.05 -2.63 3.88
CA VAL A 249 -6.88 -1.54 2.91
C VAL A 249 -8.25 -1.18 2.35
N ALA A 250 -8.60 0.11 2.42
CA ALA A 250 -9.77 0.67 1.75
C ALA A 250 -9.33 1.21 0.39
N GLN A 251 -9.59 0.47 -0.66
CA GLN A 251 -9.41 0.92 -2.04
C GLN A 251 -10.69 1.66 -2.45
N LEU A 252 -10.59 2.99 -2.43
CA LEU A 252 -11.73 3.88 -2.61
C LEU A 252 -11.87 4.29 -4.06
N TRP A 253 -12.98 3.92 -4.66
CA TRP A 253 -13.30 4.16 -6.06
C TRP A 253 -14.26 5.35 -6.16
N PHE A 254 -13.85 6.39 -6.87
CA PHE A 254 -14.67 7.59 -6.98
C PHE A 254 -15.95 7.35 -7.75
N PHE A 255 -15.87 6.52 -8.79
CA PHE A 255 -17.01 6.24 -9.65
C PHE A 255 -17.08 4.75 -10.00
N ALA A 256 -18.28 4.23 -10.08
CA ALA A 256 -18.57 2.99 -10.77
C ALA A 256 -18.69 3.25 -12.29
N ASP A 257 -18.66 2.20 -13.08
CA ASP A 257 -18.74 2.15 -14.53
C ASP A 257 -19.95 2.88 -15.12
N ASP A 258 -21.04 2.17 -15.26
CA ASP A 258 -22.30 2.59 -15.88
C ASP A 258 -23.30 3.27 -14.90
N SER A 259 -22.87 3.64 -13.71
CA SER A 259 -23.73 4.18 -12.65
C SER A 259 -24.25 5.61 -12.87
N GLY A 260 -24.52 5.97 -14.11
CA GLY A 260 -25.03 7.29 -14.49
C GLY A 260 -24.00 8.41 -14.51
N VAL A 261 -22.72 8.07 -14.42
CA VAL A 261 -21.58 9.02 -14.43
C VAL A 261 -21.43 9.73 -15.78
N GLY A 262 -21.88 9.14 -16.87
CA GLY A 262 -21.85 9.75 -18.20
C GLY A 262 -22.59 11.09 -18.30
N GLY A 263 -23.55 11.36 -17.38
CA GLY A 263 -24.24 12.64 -17.28
C GLY A 263 -23.55 13.71 -16.42
N PHE A 264 -22.33 13.42 -15.86
CA PHE A 264 -21.60 14.35 -15.02
C PHE A 264 -20.70 15.24 -15.86
N SER A 265 -20.67 16.53 -15.53
CA SER A 265 -19.63 17.40 -16.05
C SER A 265 -18.27 17.02 -15.43
N MET A 266 -17.17 17.32 -16.15
CA MET A 266 -15.85 17.13 -15.58
C MET A 266 -15.65 17.93 -14.28
N ALA A 267 -16.28 19.11 -14.17
CA ALA A 267 -16.27 19.90 -12.94
C ALA A 267 -16.91 19.18 -11.75
N ASP A 268 -17.97 18.41 -11.96
CA ASP A 268 -18.62 17.61 -10.91
C ASP A 268 -17.72 16.46 -10.47
N ARG A 269 -17.11 15.77 -11.44
CA ARG A 269 -16.17 14.67 -11.18
C ARG A 269 -14.97 15.15 -10.37
N LEU A 270 -14.34 16.24 -10.76
CA LEU A 270 -13.18 16.82 -10.07
C LEU A 270 -13.55 17.33 -8.66
N ARG A 271 -14.77 17.84 -8.48
CA ARG A 271 -15.24 18.28 -7.16
C ARG A 271 -15.35 17.11 -6.18
N LEU A 272 -15.90 15.98 -6.61
CA LEU A 272 -15.96 14.77 -5.78
C LEU A 272 -14.56 14.29 -5.44
N ILE A 273 -13.67 14.19 -6.43
CA ILE A 273 -12.27 13.78 -6.22
C ILE A 273 -11.61 14.68 -5.18
N ARG A 274 -11.67 16.02 -5.34
CA ARG A 274 -11.04 16.95 -4.39
C ARG A 274 -11.59 16.81 -2.98
N TYR A 275 -12.92 16.73 -2.84
CA TYR A 275 -13.55 16.62 -1.54
C TYR A 275 -13.24 15.27 -0.87
N GLY A 276 -13.27 14.18 -1.63
CA GLY A 276 -12.89 12.85 -1.15
C GLY A 276 -11.44 12.79 -0.72
N MET A 277 -10.52 13.36 -1.50
CA MET A 277 -9.10 13.43 -1.14
C MET A 277 -8.86 14.24 0.14
N ALA A 278 -9.50 15.40 0.29
CA ALA A 278 -9.39 16.21 1.50
C ALA A 278 -9.89 15.45 2.75
N ARG A 279 -10.95 14.65 2.61
CA ARG A 279 -11.53 13.91 3.73
C ARG A 279 -10.84 12.58 4.04
N LEU A 280 -10.34 11.85 3.05
CA LEU A 280 -9.97 10.44 3.21
C LEU A 280 -8.49 10.15 2.98
N SER A 281 -7.71 10.99 2.28
CA SER A 281 -6.33 10.67 1.94
C SER A 281 -5.36 10.63 3.12
N ALA A 282 -5.70 11.23 4.26
CA ALA A 282 -4.86 11.19 5.45
C ALA A 282 -4.91 9.85 6.21
N TYR A 283 -5.86 8.97 5.94
CA TYR A 283 -5.89 7.64 6.57
C TYR A 283 -4.84 6.72 5.97
N ALA A 284 -4.10 6.00 6.83
CA ALA A 284 -2.98 5.14 6.42
C ALA A 284 -3.38 3.96 5.51
N ASN A 285 -4.63 3.53 5.60
CA ASN A 285 -5.16 2.36 4.90
C ASN A 285 -5.84 2.67 3.56
N THR A 286 -5.74 3.90 3.02
CA THR A 286 -6.46 4.25 1.79
C THR A 286 -5.60 4.14 0.54
N MET A 287 -6.20 3.63 -0.52
CA MET A 287 -5.77 3.71 -1.92
C MET A 287 -6.93 4.28 -2.74
N PHE A 288 -6.68 4.84 -3.91
CA PHE A 288 -7.72 5.49 -4.69
C PHE A 288 -7.73 5.02 -6.15
N VAL A 289 -8.92 4.79 -6.68
CA VAL A 289 -9.17 4.47 -8.09
C VAL A 289 -10.14 5.49 -8.65
N THR A 290 -9.86 6.01 -9.83
CA THR A 290 -10.72 7.04 -10.43
C THR A 290 -12.09 6.49 -10.80
N THR A 291 -12.13 5.34 -11.46
CA THR A 291 -13.37 4.67 -11.85
C THR A 291 -13.12 3.21 -12.17
N LEU A 292 -14.18 2.39 -12.12
CA LEU A 292 -14.27 1.08 -12.73
C LEU A 292 -14.52 1.24 -14.23
N GLU A 293 -14.02 0.31 -15.04
CA GLU A 293 -14.31 0.15 -16.49
C GLU A 293 -14.46 1.53 -17.20
N TRP A 294 -13.37 2.30 -17.14
CA TRP A 294 -13.37 3.73 -17.49
C TRP A 294 -13.93 4.00 -18.90
N GLU A 295 -13.79 3.05 -19.82
CA GLU A 295 -14.21 3.16 -21.21
C GLU A 295 -15.73 3.34 -21.34
N GLU A 296 -16.49 2.93 -20.34
CA GLU A 296 -17.95 3.02 -20.36
C GLU A 296 -18.47 4.44 -20.07
N ALA A 297 -17.73 5.23 -19.29
CA ALA A 297 -18.20 6.51 -18.81
C ALA A 297 -17.23 7.69 -18.97
N PHE A 298 -16.01 7.43 -19.41
CA PHE A 298 -14.96 8.43 -19.58
C PHE A 298 -14.28 8.30 -20.95
N THR A 299 -13.71 9.37 -21.43
CA THR A 299 -12.69 9.31 -22.47
C THR A 299 -11.31 9.17 -21.82
N ALA A 300 -10.33 8.65 -22.54
CA ALA A 300 -8.95 8.53 -22.03
C ALA A 300 -8.37 9.89 -21.57
N SER A 301 -8.75 10.98 -22.23
CA SER A 301 -8.36 12.35 -21.84
C SER A 301 -8.99 12.78 -20.50
N GLU A 302 -10.23 12.39 -20.25
CA GLU A 302 -10.91 12.70 -18.98
C GLU A 302 -10.32 11.87 -17.83
N VAL A 303 -9.96 10.61 -18.07
CA VAL A 303 -9.24 9.77 -17.10
C VAL A 303 -7.89 10.39 -16.76
N ASP A 304 -7.10 10.78 -17.76
CA ASP A 304 -5.80 11.40 -17.54
C ASP A 304 -5.93 12.72 -16.76
N GLN A 305 -6.92 13.54 -17.10
CA GLN A 305 -7.22 14.77 -16.35
C GLN A 305 -7.63 14.48 -14.91
N ALA A 306 -8.49 13.48 -14.67
CA ALA A 306 -8.92 13.09 -13.33
C ALA A 306 -7.75 12.53 -12.49
N GLY A 307 -6.90 11.68 -13.09
CA GLY A 307 -5.73 11.12 -12.43
C GLY A 307 -4.69 12.19 -12.06
N GLN A 308 -4.37 13.12 -12.95
CA GLN A 308 -3.47 14.24 -12.67
C GLN A 308 -4.04 15.15 -11.57
N TYR A 309 -5.36 15.40 -11.61
CA TYR A 309 -6.04 16.21 -10.60
C TYR A 309 -6.00 15.51 -9.23
N LEU A 310 -6.30 14.22 -9.18
CA LEU A 310 -6.20 13.42 -7.97
C LEU A 310 -4.78 13.47 -7.38
N GLN A 311 -3.76 13.29 -8.21
CA GLN A 311 -2.36 13.40 -7.78
C GLN A 311 -2.03 14.78 -7.19
N SER A 312 -2.58 15.87 -7.74
CA SER A 312 -2.35 17.24 -7.27
C SER A 312 -2.93 17.52 -5.88
N PHE A 313 -3.96 16.77 -5.46
CA PHE A 313 -4.60 16.85 -4.14
C PHE A 313 -4.26 15.67 -3.23
N ASN A 314 -3.16 14.97 -3.51
CA ASN A 314 -2.68 13.81 -2.75
C ASN A 314 -1.36 14.10 -2.02
N PRO A 315 -1.36 14.97 -0.99
CA PRO A 315 -0.14 15.37 -0.29
C PRO A 315 0.55 14.19 0.40
N TRP A 316 -0.20 13.15 0.73
CA TRP A 316 0.27 11.97 1.47
C TRP A 316 0.71 10.82 0.57
N ARG A 317 0.73 11.03 -0.76
CA ARG A 317 1.18 10.07 -1.78
C ARG A 317 0.50 8.71 -1.66
N ARG A 318 -0.80 8.69 -1.39
CA ARG A 318 -1.58 7.46 -1.45
C ARG A 318 -1.55 6.88 -2.85
N LEU A 319 -1.52 5.56 -2.95
CA LEU A 319 -1.50 4.89 -4.25
C LEU A 319 -2.78 5.18 -5.03
N THR A 320 -2.62 5.40 -6.32
CA THR A 320 -3.71 5.76 -7.23
C THR A 320 -3.64 4.96 -8.51
N SER A 321 -4.81 4.63 -9.08
CA SER A 321 -4.94 3.92 -10.36
C SER A 321 -6.27 4.26 -11.04
N VAL A 322 -6.55 3.53 -12.10
CA VAL A 322 -7.83 3.41 -12.80
C VAL A 322 -8.01 1.95 -13.19
N HIS A 323 -9.25 1.53 -13.34
CA HIS A 323 -9.60 0.20 -13.81
C HIS A 323 -10.28 0.30 -15.18
N GLY A 324 -9.90 -0.56 -16.12
CA GLY A 324 -10.45 -0.62 -17.48
C GLY A 324 -11.09 -1.96 -17.76
N LEU A 325 -11.75 -2.06 -18.91
CA LEU A 325 -12.28 -3.32 -19.46
C LEU A 325 -11.17 -4.36 -19.64
N PRO A 326 -11.51 -5.67 -19.79
CA PRO A 326 -10.52 -6.73 -19.97
C PRO A 326 -9.53 -6.44 -21.10
N GLY A 327 -8.24 -6.46 -20.79
CA GLY A 327 -7.19 -6.19 -21.76
C GLY A 327 -5.89 -5.67 -21.15
N LEU A 328 -5.15 -4.93 -21.97
CA LEU A 328 -3.90 -4.28 -21.51
C LEU A 328 -4.22 -2.96 -20.82
N PHE A 329 -3.52 -2.70 -19.73
CA PHE A 329 -3.65 -1.46 -18.98
C PHE A 329 -3.28 -0.22 -19.83
N ASP A 330 -4.20 0.72 -19.98
CA ASP A 330 -4.07 1.83 -20.92
C ASP A 330 -3.11 2.95 -20.48
N PHE A 331 -2.81 3.05 -19.19
CA PHE A 331 -2.04 4.17 -18.61
C PHE A 331 -0.72 3.74 -17.95
N PRO A 332 0.07 2.83 -18.56
CA PRO A 332 1.27 2.26 -17.91
C PRO A 332 2.35 3.31 -17.63
N ASN A 333 2.40 4.37 -18.44
CA ASN A 333 3.39 5.44 -18.33
C ASN A 333 2.88 6.68 -17.60
N ALA A 334 1.62 6.72 -17.19
CA ALA A 334 1.06 7.84 -16.44
C ALA A 334 1.67 7.91 -15.03
N SER A 335 2.16 9.08 -14.63
CA SER A 335 2.79 9.28 -13.33
C SER A 335 1.79 9.19 -12.17
N TRP A 336 0.54 9.51 -12.44
CA TRP A 336 -0.53 9.41 -11.46
C TRP A 336 -1.00 7.97 -11.23
N ALA A 337 -0.86 7.05 -12.18
CA ALA A 337 -1.14 5.63 -12.00
C ALA A 337 0.08 4.95 -11.35
N ASN A 338 0.06 4.79 -10.03
CA ASN A 338 1.18 4.23 -9.28
C ASN A 338 1.26 2.71 -9.40
N TYR A 339 0.16 2.07 -9.70
CA TYR A 339 0.03 0.63 -9.98
C TYR A 339 -0.97 0.45 -11.12
N MET A 340 -0.99 -0.73 -11.69
CA MET A 340 -1.93 -1.15 -12.73
C MET A 340 -3.04 -1.96 -12.08
N ASP A 341 -4.27 -1.45 -12.08
CA ASP A 341 -5.46 -2.15 -11.60
C ASP A 341 -6.11 -2.82 -12.80
N LEU A 342 -6.26 -4.13 -12.76
CA LEU A 342 -6.50 -4.93 -13.95
C LEU A 342 -7.80 -5.71 -13.87
N GLN A 343 -8.51 -5.72 -14.98
CA GLN A 343 -9.46 -6.76 -15.34
C GLN A 343 -8.85 -7.63 -16.44
N ILE A 344 -8.73 -8.93 -16.21
CA ILE A 344 -8.19 -9.87 -17.18
C ILE A 344 -9.10 -11.08 -17.28
N GLY A 345 -9.33 -11.54 -18.50
CA GLY A 345 -10.01 -12.78 -18.84
C GLY A 345 -11.35 -13.04 -18.16
N ILE A 346 -12.42 -13.14 -18.90
CA ILE A 346 -13.77 -13.39 -18.35
C ILE A 346 -14.08 -14.90 -18.29
N LEU A 347 -13.31 -15.75 -18.97
CA LEU A 347 -13.61 -17.17 -19.15
C LEU A 347 -12.77 -18.06 -18.23
N ASP A 348 -13.18 -19.33 -18.09
CA ASP A 348 -12.49 -20.38 -17.34
C ASP A 348 -11.19 -20.84 -18.03
N ASP A 349 -10.34 -19.89 -18.35
CA ASP A 349 -9.06 -20.08 -19.01
C ASP A 349 -7.94 -19.53 -18.13
N TRP A 350 -7.44 -20.34 -17.20
CA TRP A 350 -6.35 -19.93 -16.30
C TRP A 350 -5.01 -19.72 -17.01
N ASP A 351 -4.78 -20.39 -18.15
CA ASP A 351 -3.57 -20.21 -18.94
C ASP A 351 -3.62 -18.88 -19.69
N GLY A 352 -4.75 -18.56 -20.33
CA GLY A 352 -4.98 -17.24 -20.91
C GLY A 352 -4.85 -16.12 -19.87
N ASN A 353 -5.44 -16.29 -18.69
CA ASN A 353 -5.32 -15.32 -17.60
C ASN A 353 -3.86 -15.12 -17.13
N HIS A 354 -3.08 -16.21 -17.09
CA HIS A 354 -1.65 -16.13 -16.78
C HIS A 354 -0.88 -15.33 -17.84
N GLN A 355 -1.14 -15.60 -19.13
CA GLN A 355 -0.50 -14.87 -20.23
C GLN A 355 -0.88 -13.39 -20.24
N ASP A 356 -2.17 -13.06 -20.10
CA ASP A 356 -2.64 -11.67 -20.01
C ASP A 356 -1.97 -10.92 -18.84
N ALA A 357 -1.81 -11.60 -17.71
CA ALA A 357 -1.13 -11.04 -16.54
C ALA A 357 0.37 -10.78 -16.80
N LEU A 358 1.05 -11.68 -17.54
CA LEU A 358 2.44 -11.49 -17.95
C LEU A 358 2.58 -10.31 -18.93
N GLU A 359 1.68 -10.18 -19.91
CA GLU A 359 1.67 -9.09 -20.88
C GLU A 359 1.48 -7.75 -20.19
N ASN A 360 0.51 -7.64 -19.27
CA ASN A 360 0.30 -6.44 -18.47
C ASN A 360 1.52 -6.10 -17.62
N ARG A 361 2.11 -7.10 -16.94
CA ARG A 361 3.34 -6.91 -16.15
C ARG A 361 4.50 -6.37 -16.99
N ALA A 362 4.56 -6.70 -18.28
CA ALA A 362 5.62 -6.24 -19.18
C ALA A 362 5.50 -4.75 -19.55
N LEU A 363 4.33 -4.13 -19.43
CA LEU A 363 4.07 -2.75 -19.85
C LEU A 363 4.89 -1.73 -19.07
N ALA A 364 5.06 -1.92 -17.76
CA ALA A 364 5.78 -0.98 -16.90
C ALA A 364 6.41 -1.65 -15.69
N ALA A 365 7.44 -1.03 -15.10
CA ALA A 365 8.03 -1.45 -13.83
C ALA A 365 7.19 -0.94 -12.64
N LYS A 366 5.90 -1.33 -12.60
CA LYS A 366 4.94 -0.99 -11.55
C LYS A 366 4.32 -2.28 -11.00
N PRO A 367 3.79 -2.26 -9.77
CA PRO A 367 2.94 -3.35 -9.31
C PRO A 367 1.71 -3.47 -10.20
N SER A 368 1.26 -4.68 -10.44
CA SER A 368 -0.03 -4.96 -11.04
C SER A 368 -0.91 -5.70 -10.04
N PHE A 369 -2.15 -5.26 -9.93
CA PHE A 369 -3.17 -5.87 -9.11
C PHE A 369 -4.27 -6.40 -10.04
N CYS A 370 -4.26 -7.69 -10.26
CA CYS A 370 -5.33 -8.35 -10.97
C CYS A 370 -6.52 -8.49 -10.03
N GLN A 371 -7.36 -7.48 -10.01
CA GLN A 371 -8.45 -7.37 -9.06
C GLN A 371 -9.70 -8.06 -9.57
N GLU A 372 -9.96 -7.98 -10.85
CA GLU A 372 -11.05 -8.67 -11.49
C GLU A 372 -10.53 -9.63 -12.55
N PHE A 373 -10.86 -10.89 -12.39
CA PHE A 373 -10.59 -11.91 -13.39
C PHE A 373 -11.67 -12.97 -13.32
N ALA A 374 -12.08 -13.40 -14.49
CA ALA A 374 -12.96 -14.52 -14.78
C ALA A 374 -14.00 -14.80 -13.70
N GLN A 375 -15.18 -14.33 -13.93
CA GLN A 375 -16.36 -14.64 -13.13
C GLN A 375 -16.79 -16.10 -13.41
N GLY A 376 -15.93 -17.07 -13.08
CA GLY A 376 -16.31 -18.47 -13.09
C GLY A 376 -17.05 -18.79 -11.80
N TYR A 377 -18.28 -19.21 -11.93
CA TYR A 377 -19.13 -19.60 -10.79
C TYR A 377 -18.68 -20.88 -10.09
N GLU A 378 -17.63 -21.53 -10.55
CA GLU A 378 -17.13 -22.77 -9.99
C GLU A 378 -15.88 -22.54 -9.16
N SER A 379 -16.01 -22.76 -7.87
CA SER A 379 -15.00 -22.53 -6.84
C SER A 379 -13.61 -23.12 -7.13
N GLY A 380 -13.52 -24.26 -7.80
CA GLY A 380 -12.25 -24.89 -8.18
C GLY A 380 -11.46 -24.07 -9.20
N PHE A 381 -12.13 -23.56 -10.21
CA PHE A 381 -11.51 -22.74 -11.26
C PHE A 381 -11.05 -21.38 -10.73
N SER A 382 -11.81 -20.75 -9.87
CA SER A 382 -11.42 -19.46 -9.24
C SER A 382 -10.11 -19.58 -8.49
N ARG A 383 -9.85 -20.69 -7.79
CA ARG A 383 -8.57 -20.94 -7.13
C ARG A 383 -7.43 -21.06 -8.12
N ILE A 384 -7.58 -21.90 -9.15
CA ILE A 384 -6.54 -22.12 -10.15
C ILE A 384 -6.19 -20.81 -10.87
N LYS A 385 -7.18 -20.00 -11.25
CA LYS A 385 -6.96 -18.67 -11.85
C LYS A 385 -6.18 -17.75 -10.92
N ALA A 386 -6.60 -17.64 -9.65
CA ALA A 386 -5.93 -16.79 -8.67
C ALA A 386 -4.45 -17.17 -8.52
N TRP A 387 -4.14 -18.45 -8.43
CA TRP A 387 -2.76 -18.92 -8.36
C TRP A 387 -2.01 -18.71 -9.68
N SER A 388 -2.65 -18.94 -10.83
CA SER A 388 -2.02 -18.73 -12.14
C SER A 388 -1.62 -17.26 -12.34
N VAL A 389 -2.50 -16.30 -12.02
CA VAL A 389 -2.15 -14.87 -12.11
C VAL A 389 -1.11 -14.45 -11.07
N PHE A 390 -1.13 -15.03 -9.87
CA PHE A 390 -0.07 -14.80 -8.88
C PHE A 390 1.29 -15.25 -9.42
N PHE A 391 1.36 -16.42 -10.05
CA PHE A 391 2.60 -16.94 -10.66
C PHE A 391 3.05 -16.15 -11.89
N ALA A 392 2.19 -15.35 -12.51
CA ALA A 392 2.58 -14.32 -13.46
C ALA A 392 3.23 -13.08 -12.79
N GLY A 393 3.50 -13.14 -11.48
CA GLY A 393 4.17 -12.10 -10.71
C GLY A 393 3.30 -10.91 -10.38
N GLN A 394 1.99 -11.12 -10.21
CA GLN A 394 1.09 -10.06 -9.77
C GLN A 394 1.38 -9.68 -8.31
N ALA A 395 1.28 -8.39 -8.01
CA ALA A 395 1.46 -7.84 -6.67
C ALA A 395 0.17 -7.84 -5.85
N GLY A 396 -0.95 -8.08 -6.51
CA GLY A 396 -2.26 -8.25 -5.91
C GLY A 396 -3.12 -9.18 -6.73
N VAL A 397 -4.02 -9.90 -6.06
CA VAL A 397 -4.95 -10.86 -6.65
C VAL A 397 -6.32 -10.63 -6.03
N GLY A 398 -7.32 -10.46 -6.88
CA GLY A 398 -8.73 -10.33 -6.49
C GLY A 398 -9.50 -11.61 -6.71
N SER A 399 -10.72 -11.62 -6.21
CA SER A 399 -11.78 -12.60 -6.48
C SER A 399 -11.52 -14.07 -6.05
N GLY A 400 -12.53 -14.72 -5.47
CA GLY A 400 -12.57 -16.13 -5.12
C GLY A 400 -12.43 -16.46 -3.63
N ALA A 401 -13.15 -17.51 -3.23
CA ALA A 401 -13.22 -17.98 -1.84
C ALA A 401 -11.92 -18.62 -1.32
N TYR A 402 -10.91 -18.82 -2.16
CA TYR A 402 -9.70 -19.59 -1.84
C TYR A 402 -8.44 -18.75 -1.63
N LEU A 403 -8.59 -17.45 -1.43
CA LEU A 403 -7.45 -16.54 -1.21
C LEU A 403 -6.72 -16.80 0.12
N ALA A 404 -7.40 -17.41 1.09
CA ALA A 404 -6.82 -17.69 2.40
C ALA A 404 -5.50 -18.47 2.35
N TRP A 405 -5.41 -19.46 1.48
CA TRP A 405 -4.20 -20.26 1.36
C TRP A 405 -3.14 -19.61 0.48
N LEU A 406 -3.54 -18.78 -0.48
CA LEU A 406 -2.60 -17.94 -1.21
C LEU A 406 -1.95 -16.91 -0.27
N ALA A 407 -2.72 -16.32 0.66
CA ALA A 407 -2.20 -15.45 1.71
C ALA A 407 -1.14 -16.16 2.57
N GLU A 408 -1.41 -17.41 2.97
CA GLU A 408 -0.47 -18.21 3.77
C GLU A 408 0.80 -18.55 3.00
N PHE A 409 0.67 -18.92 1.73
CA PHE A 409 1.81 -19.17 0.85
C PHE A 409 2.67 -17.92 0.69
N ALA A 410 2.06 -16.79 0.33
CA ALA A 410 2.77 -15.53 0.13
C ALA A 410 3.40 -14.97 1.42
N ARG A 411 2.85 -15.28 2.60
CA ARG A 411 3.45 -14.92 3.89
C ARG A 411 4.72 -15.73 4.17
N THR A 412 4.80 -16.95 3.63
CA THR A 412 5.90 -17.89 3.88
C THR A 412 7.00 -17.79 2.83
N VAL A 413 6.60 -17.65 1.56
CA VAL A 413 7.49 -17.57 0.39
C VAL A 413 7.83 -16.11 0.11
N PRO A 414 9.11 -15.73 0.00
CA PRO A 414 9.51 -14.35 -0.28
C PRO A 414 9.30 -13.99 -1.77
N PHE A 415 8.04 -14.02 -2.22
CA PHE A 415 7.63 -13.84 -3.62
C PHE A 415 8.10 -12.51 -4.22
N GLN A 416 8.22 -11.45 -3.40
CA GLN A 416 8.69 -10.12 -3.85
C GLN A 416 10.15 -10.11 -4.33
N ARG A 417 10.89 -11.18 -4.06
CA ARG A 417 12.26 -11.39 -4.55
C ARG A 417 12.29 -12.19 -5.86
N MET A 418 11.15 -12.68 -6.32
CA MET A 418 11.00 -13.54 -7.48
C MET A 418 10.41 -12.77 -8.67
N ALA A 419 10.66 -13.29 -9.84
CA ALA A 419 10.03 -12.86 -11.08
C ALA A 419 9.49 -14.09 -11.83
N PRO A 420 8.48 -13.92 -12.70
CA PRO A 420 8.04 -14.98 -13.60
C PRO A 420 9.23 -15.56 -14.38
N ALA A 421 9.27 -16.87 -14.44
CA ALA A 421 10.39 -17.61 -15.03
C ALA A 421 9.91 -18.92 -15.69
N ASP A 422 8.79 -18.88 -16.43
CA ASP A 422 8.16 -20.05 -17.03
C ASP A 422 9.06 -20.80 -18.00
N SER A 423 10.03 -20.10 -18.62
CA SER A 423 11.08 -20.71 -19.44
C SER A 423 11.95 -21.73 -18.68
N ARG A 424 11.88 -21.76 -17.33
CA ARG A 424 12.51 -22.80 -16.52
C ARG A 424 11.73 -24.10 -16.51
N VAL A 425 10.46 -24.10 -16.89
CA VAL A 425 9.66 -25.30 -17.11
C VAL A 425 9.94 -25.78 -18.55
N VAL A 426 10.80 -26.80 -18.66
CA VAL A 426 11.26 -27.33 -19.96
C VAL A 426 10.17 -28.16 -20.63
N SER A 427 9.33 -28.84 -19.84
CA SER A 427 8.14 -29.58 -20.29
C SER A 427 7.16 -29.78 -19.13
N GLY A 428 5.90 -29.99 -19.47
CA GLY A 428 4.78 -30.13 -18.54
C GLY A 428 3.99 -28.83 -18.40
N ASP A 429 2.77 -28.93 -17.90
CA ASP A 429 1.87 -27.80 -17.68
C ASP A 429 2.11 -27.23 -16.27
N ALA A 430 2.99 -26.25 -16.17
CA ALA A 430 3.31 -25.61 -14.89
C ALA A 430 3.85 -24.19 -15.12
N TYR A 431 3.69 -23.32 -14.12
CA TYR A 431 4.22 -21.96 -14.10
C TYR A 431 5.34 -21.84 -13.08
N CYS A 432 6.31 -21.00 -13.35
CA CYS A 432 7.47 -20.83 -12.48
C CYS A 432 7.69 -19.36 -12.14
N MET A 433 7.95 -19.08 -10.86
CA MET A 433 8.62 -17.85 -10.43
C MET A 433 9.96 -18.19 -9.80
N ALA A 434 10.96 -17.34 -10.00
CA ALA A 434 12.30 -17.59 -9.46
C ALA A 434 12.98 -16.32 -8.96
N GLU A 435 13.72 -16.46 -7.86
CA GLU A 435 14.88 -15.68 -7.54
C GLU A 435 16.07 -16.44 -8.14
N SER A 436 16.51 -15.99 -9.32
CA SER A 436 17.39 -16.77 -10.19
C SER A 436 18.66 -17.24 -9.44
N GLY A 437 18.93 -18.54 -9.53
CA GLY A 437 20.08 -19.17 -8.87
C GLY A 437 19.90 -19.42 -7.36
N VAL A 438 18.84 -18.93 -6.74
CA VAL A 438 18.62 -19.00 -5.29
C VAL A 438 17.44 -19.90 -4.94
N GLN A 439 16.26 -19.60 -5.44
CA GLN A 439 15.05 -20.35 -5.13
C GLN A 439 14.02 -20.27 -6.25
N TYR A 440 13.13 -21.25 -6.30
CA TYR A 440 12.11 -21.39 -7.32
C TYR A 440 10.79 -21.79 -6.69
N VAL A 441 9.70 -21.30 -7.22
CA VAL A 441 8.36 -21.83 -6.96
C VAL A 441 7.76 -22.27 -8.28
N VAL A 442 7.13 -23.46 -8.28
CA VAL A 442 6.53 -24.05 -9.49
C VAL A 442 5.10 -24.43 -9.16
N TYR A 443 4.15 -23.93 -9.92
CA TYR A 443 2.73 -24.22 -9.76
C TYR A 443 2.26 -25.14 -10.84
N PHE A 444 1.57 -26.19 -10.45
CA PHE A 444 0.99 -27.24 -11.28
C PHE A 444 -0.53 -27.09 -11.25
N PRO A 445 -1.16 -26.43 -12.21
CA PRO A 445 -2.60 -26.15 -12.17
C PRO A 445 -3.50 -27.39 -12.13
N LEU A 446 -3.08 -28.46 -12.78
CA LEU A 446 -3.80 -29.74 -12.86
C LEU A 446 -2.92 -30.92 -12.41
N GLY A 447 -1.98 -30.68 -11.50
CA GLY A 447 -1.04 -31.73 -11.08
C GLY A 447 -0.10 -32.16 -12.21
N GLY A 448 0.14 -33.46 -12.34
CA GLY A 448 0.99 -34.00 -13.42
C GLY A 448 2.48 -33.95 -13.12
N THR A 449 3.29 -33.94 -14.20
CA THR A 449 4.76 -33.94 -14.13
C THR A 449 5.35 -32.79 -14.95
N ALA A 450 6.29 -32.07 -14.38
CA ALA A 450 7.06 -31.04 -15.07
C ALA A 450 8.57 -31.27 -14.96
N LEU A 451 9.29 -30.92 -16.00
CA LEU A 451 10.75 -30.90 -16.04
C LEU A 451 11.23 -29.47 -15.84
N VAL A 452 11.94 -29.21 -14.74
CA VAL A 452 12.36 -27.87 -14.33
C VAL A 452 13.87 -27.69 -14.47
N ASP A 453 14.30 -26.63 -15.13
CA ASP A 453 15.70 -26.25 -15.28
C ASP A 453 16.22 -25.53 -14.02
N LEU A 454 17.03 -26.22 -13.24
CA LEU A 454 17.75 -25.72 -12.08
C LEU A 454 19.24 -25.49 -12.38
N SER A 455 19.65 -25.36 -13.64
CA SER A 455 21.05 -25.19 -14.04
C SER A 455 21.70 -23.94 -13.43
N GLY A 456 20.91 -22.92 -13.13
CA GLY A 456 21.37 -21.71 -12.45
C GLY A 456 21.57 -21.84 -10.94
N ALA A 457 21.02 -22.89 -10.32
CA ALA A 457 21.18 -23.12 -8.88
C ALA A 457 22.44 -23.92 -8.58
N SER A 458 23.11 -23.62 -7.48
CA SER A 458 24.25 -24.39 -6.98
C SER A 458 23.90 -25.13 -5.68
N GLY A 459 24.52 -26.32 -5.50
CA GLY A 459 24.33 -27.10 -4.28
C GLY A 459 22.99 -27.80 -4.18
N THR A 460 22.57 -28.08 -2.96
CA THR A 460 21.32 -28.79 -2.65
C THR A 460 20.20 -27.80 -2.34
N LEU A 461 19.01 -28.10 -2.83
CA LEU A 461 17.78 -27.39 -2.51
C LEU A 461 16.83 -28.31 -1.73
N ASP A 462 16.21 -27.79 -0.67
CA ASP A 462 15.05 -28.40 -0.03
C ASP A 462 13.85 -28.22 -0.96
N ALA A 463 13.08 -29.28 -1.15
CA ALA A 463 11.84 -29.27 -1.92
C ALA A 463 10.64 -29.48 -1.00
N GLN A 464 9.65 -28.62 -1.10
CA GLN A 464 8.42 -28.68 -0.31
C GLN A 464 7.20 -28.45 -1.20
N TRP A 465 6.22 -29.33 -1.07
CA TRP A 465 4.91 -29.14 -1.67
C TRP A 465 4.00 -28.34 -0.76
N PHE A 466 3.21 -27.47 -1.35
CA PHE A 466 2.10 -26.76 -0.73
C PHE A 466 0.80 -27.13 -1.44
N ASP A 467 -0.21 -27.49 -0.67
CA ASP A 467 -1.54 -27.79 -1.19
C ASP A 467 -2.42 -26.52 -1.14
N PRO A 468 -2.75 -25.89 -2.28
CA PRO A 468 -3.57 -24.68 -2.33
C PRO A 468 -5.00 -24.83 -1.80
N ARG A 469 -5.49 -26.07 -1.65
CA ARG A 469 -6.85 -26.37 -1.16
C ARG A 469 -6.92 -26.42 0.36
N THR A 470 -5.81 -26.79 1.01
CA THR A 470 -5.77 -27.09 2.45
C THR A 470 -4.77 -26.25 3.22
N GLY A 471 -3.86 -25.56 2.53
CA GLY A 471 -2.77 -24.80 3.13
C GLY A 471 -1.68 -25.67 3.77
N GLN A 472 -1.63 -26.97 3.46
CA GLN A 472 -0.69 -27.88 4.07
C GLN A 472 0.64 -27.93 3.32
N TRP A 473 1.73 -27.87 4.09
CA TRP A 473 3.08 -28.12 3.59
C TRP A 473 3.47 -29.58 3.79
N SER A 474 4.14 -30.16 2.78
CA SER A 474 4.71 -31.51 2.88
C SER A 474 6.11 -31.54 2.23
N SER A 475 6.99 -32.38 2.75
CA SER A 475 8.35 -32.52 2.21
C SER A 475 8.35 -33.29 0.89
N ALA A 476 9.07 -32.78 -0.09
CA ALA A 476 9.44 -33.48 -1.33
C ALA A 476 10.90 -33.96 -1.31
N GLY A 477 11.59 -33.87 -0.15
CA GLY A 477 12.99 -34.23 -0.01
C GLY A 477 13.95 -33.12 -0.43
N THR A 478 15.09 -33.52 -0.98
CA THR A 478 16.13 -32.61 -1.46
C THR A 478 16.49 -32.92 -2.90
N VAL A 479 16.88 -31.88 -3.66
CA VAL A 479 17.34 -32.02 -5.04
C VAL A 479 18.65 -31.28 -5.26
N SER A 480 19.46 -31.75 -6.20
CA SER A 480 20.69 -31.04 -6.59
C SER A 480 20.39 -29.99 -7.66
N GLY A 481 20.88 -28.78 -7.46
CA GLY A 481 20.96 -27.79 -8.53
C GLY A 481 22.00 -28.17 -9.61
N GLY A 482 22.16 -27.33 -10.61
CA GLY A 482 23.13 -27.49 -11.69
C GLY A 482 22.63 -28.31 -12.89
N GLY A 483 21.35 -28.69 -12.93
CA GLY A 483 20.77 -29.45 -14.02
C GLY A 483 19.26 -29.37 -14.10
N THR A 484 18.66 -30.20 -14.93
CA THR A 484 17.21 -30.28 -15.08
C THR A 484 16.67 -31.42 -14.21
N VAL A 485 15.60 -31.18 -13.46
CA VAL A 485 15.00 -32.13 -12.53
C VAL A 485 13.51 -32.31 -12.86
N SER A 486 13.05 -33.56 -12.83
CA SER A 486 11.63 -33.90 -12.99
C SER A 486 10.93 -33.91 -11.64
N PHE A 487 9.80 -33.21 -11.56
CA PHE A 487 8.91 -33.21 -10.39
C PHE A 487 7.53 -33.70 -10.80
N THR A 488 7.00 -34.63 -10.01
CA THR A 488 5.63 -35.14 -10.17
C THR A 488 4.80 -34.69 -8.99
N SER A 489 3.69 -33.99 -9.26
CA SER A 489 2.74 -33.58 -8.24
C SER A 489 2.26 -34.78 -7.42
N PRO A 490 2.17 -34.68 -6.09
CA PRO A 490 1.63 -35.73 -5.25
C PRO A 490 0.11 -35.92 -5.43
N GLN A 491 -0.55 -34.96 -6.05
CA GLN A 491 -1.97 -34.99 -6.41
C GLN A 491 -2.08 -35.15 -7.93
N GLY A 492 -2.84 -36.15 -8.38
CA GLY A 492 -2.89 -36.51 -9.80
C GLY A 492 -3.49 -35.44 -10.70
N ASP A 493 -4.66 -34.92 -10.32
CA ASP A 493 -5.46 -34.00 -11.16
C ASP A 493 -5.80 -32.67 -10.44
N ASP A 494 -5.21 -32.44 -9.26
CA ASP A 494 -5.43 -31.24 -8.47
C ASP A 494 -4.18 -30.35 -8.45
N ASP A 495 -4.40 -29.06 -8.26
CA ASP A 495 -3.33 -28.08 -8.23
C ASP A 495 -2.42 -28.22 -6.98
N MET A 496 -1.13 -28.00 -7.22
CA MET A 496 -0.08 -28.03 -6.20
C MET A 496 0.97 -26.96 -6.49
N ALA A 497 1.58 -26.40 -5.45
CA ALA A 497 2.75 -25.55 -5.58
C ALA A 497 3.99 -26.22 -4.98
N LEU A 498 5.12 -26.16 -5.68
CA LEU A 498 6.40 -26.67 -5.23
C LEU A 498 7.32 -25.49 -4.90
N TRP A 499 7.89 -25.48 -3.72
CA TRP A 499 8.93 -24.51 -3.36
C TRP A 499 10.28 -25.22 -3.25
N LEU A 500 11.25 -24.76 -4.06
CA LEU A 500 12.63 -25.20 -4.06
C LEU A 500 13.48 -24.08 -3.49
N ARG A 501 14.16 -24.34 -2.37
CA ARG A 501 14.96 -23.34 -1.67
C ARG A 501 16.24 -23.94 -1.09
N PRO A 502 17.28 -23.14 -0.83
CA PRO A 502 18.41 -23.63 -0.03
C PRO A 502 17.95 -24.21 1.31
N PRO A 503 18.63 -25.23 1.85
CA PRO A 503 18.29 -25.84 3.13
C PRO A 503 18.23 -24.82 4.25
N SER A 504 17.33 -25.03 5.21
CA SER A 504 17.23 -24.19 6.40
C SER A 504 18.57 -24.19 7.16
N GLY A 505 19.04 -23.00 7.56
CA GLY A 505 20.35 -22.83 8.19
C GLY A 505 21.49 -22.60 7.20
N SER A 506 21.22 -22.44 5.93
CA SER A 506 22.21 -21.90 4.96
C SER A 506 22.50 -20.44 5.27
N ALA A 507 23.69 -19.98 4.87
CA ALA A 507 24.01 -18.55 4.95
C ALA A 507 22.99 -17.74 4.16
N PRO A 508 22.63 -16.54 4.63
CA PRO A 508 21.66 -15.68 3.92
C PRO A 508 22.11 -15.40 2.48
N PRO A 509 21.17 -15.41 1.52
CA PRO A 509 21.48 -15.00 0.16
C PRO A 509 21.88 -13.52 0.10
N PRO A 510 22.43 -13.05 -1.03
CA PRO A 510 22.81 -11.65 -1.19
C PRO A 510 21.65 -10.69 -0.91
N VAL A 511 21.96 -9.57 -0.29
CA VAL A 511 21.01 -8.47 -0.09
C VAL A 511 20.82 -7.74 -1.41
N LEU A 512 19.57 -7.48 -1.78
CA LEU A 512 19.19 -6.75 -2.99
C LEU A 512 18.52 -5.42 -2.63
N GLY A 513 18.39 -4.55 -3.62
CA GLY A 513 17.58 -3.35 -3.53
C GLY A 513 18.09 -2.32 -2.52
N VAL A 514 19.42 -2.18 -2.39
CA VAL A 514 20.00 -1.08 -1.59
C VAL A 514 19.65 0.25 -2.28
N ALA A 515 18.90 1.11 -1.60
CA ALA A 515 18.42 2.37 -2.15
C ALA A 515 18.56 3.50 -1.13
N PHE A 516 19.03 4.67 -1.59
CA PHE A 516 19.12 5.86 -0.74
C PHE A 516 17.73 6.45 -0.48
N THR A 517 17.39 6.67 0.79
CA THR A 517 16.15 7.30 1.25
C THR A 517 16.33 8.80 1.55
N GLY A 518 17.57 9.29 1.48
CA GLY A 518 17.93 10.67 1.72
C GLY A 518 19.38 10.97 1.32
N ARG A 519 19.99 11.95 1.99
CA ARG A 519 21.40 12.30 1.75
C ARG A 519 22.37 11.38 2.51
N THR A 520 21.92 10.82 3.62
CA THR A 520 22.73 10.06 4.57
C THR A 520 22.18 8.67 4.84
N GLY A 521 20.87 8.47 4.70
CA GLY A 521 20.20 7.22 4.98
C GLY A 521 19.98 6.37 3.73
N PHE A 522 20.02 5.06 3.88
CA PHE A 522 19.66 4.09 2.84
C PHE A 522 19.08 2.82 3.45
N ASP A 523 18.17 2.22 2.70
CA ASP A 523 17.45 1.01 3.08
C ASP A 523 17.77 -0.13 2.12
N TRP A 524 17.43 -1.35 2.52
CA TRP A 524 17.58 -2.54 1.69
C TRP A 524 16.42 -3.53 1.90
N SER A 525 16.28 -4.44 0.93
CA SER A 525 15.26 -5.48 0.99
C SER A 525 15.59 -6.52 2.04
N ASP A 526 14.54 -7.09 2.64
CA ASP A 526 14.67 -8.23 3.54
C ASP A 526 15.38 -9.39 2.87
N THR A 527 16.17 -10.12 3.65
CA THR A 527 16.97 -11.24 3.16
C THR A 527 16.64 -12.47 3.98
N ARG A 528 16.22 -13.52 3.29
CA ARG A 528 15.85 -14.79 3.91
C ARG A 528 16.96 -15.32 4.82
N ASP A 529 16.59 -15.90 5.93
CA ASP A 529 17.47 -16.48 6.96
C ASP A 529 18.44 -15.46 7.62
N ALA A 530 18.36 -14.16 7.26
CA ALA A 530 19.08 -13.12 7.96
C ALA A 530 18.35 -12.76 9.26
N THR A 531 19.10 -12.72 10.34
CA THR A 531 18.62 -12.22 11.64
C THR A 531 19.19 -10.83 11.95
N SER A 532 20.18 -10.42 11.19
CA SER A 532 20.87 -9.14 11.27
C SER A 532 21.62 -8.84 9.97
N TYR A 533 22.21 -7.66 9.86
CA TYR A 533 22.90 -7.20 8.67
C TYR A 533 24.23 -6.54 9.02
N ASP A 534 25.20 -6.72 8.11
CA ASP A 534 26.46 -5.99 8.12
C ASP A 534 26.48 -5.01 6.95
N VAL A 535 26.91 -3.79 7.22
CA VAL A 535 27.02 -2.72 6.21
C VAL A 535 28.45 -2.19 6.18
N VAL A 536 29.09 -2.28 5.02
CA VAL A 536 30.42 -1.71 4.82
C VAL A 536 30.39 -0.55 3.85
N ARG A 537 31.19 0.46 4.14
CA ARG A 537 31.46 1.59 3.26
C ARG A 537 32.91 1.55 2.76
N GLY A 538 33.12 2.01 1.55
CA GLY A 538 34.47 2.20 1.04
C GLY A 538 34.64 3.40 0.13
N ASP A 539 35.90 3.74 -0.12
CA ASP A 539 36.27 4.84 -0.99
C ASP A 539 36.25 4.41 -2.46
N LEU A 540 35.45 5.08 -3.27
CA LEU A 540 35.26 4.78 -4.68
C LEU A 540 36.54 5.11 -5.51
N ALA A 541 37.28 6.15 -5.15
CA ALA A 541 38.51 6.53 -5.85
C ALA A 541 39.61 5.50 -5.61
N VAL A 542 39.77 5.03 -4.37
CA VAL A 542 40.71 3.96 -4.01
C VAL A 542 40.34 2.65 -4.74
N LEU A 543 39.07 2.26 -4.75
CA LEU A 543 38.60 1.06 -5.44
C LEU A 543 38.89 1.13 -6.96
N ARG A 544 38.67 2.29 -7.58
CA ARG A 544 38.96 2.50 -9.02
C ARG A 544 40.46 2.45 -9.33
N ALA A 545 41.29 3.04 -8.46
CA ALA A 545 42.72 3.09 -8.65
C ALA A 545 43.42 1.73 -8.43
N GLN A 546 43.03 1.04 -7.35
CA GLN A 546 43.72 -0.18 -6.92
C GLN A 546 43.02 -1.46 -7.38
N ARG A 547 41.78 -1.36 -7.81
CA ARG A 547 40.94 -2.49 -8.26
C ARG A 547 40.88 -3.65 -7.25
N THR A 548 40.88 -3.34 -5.95
CA THR A 548 40.70 -4.30 -4.86
C THR A 548 39.93 -3.65 -3.74
N PHE A 549 39.06 -4.43 -3.07
CA PHE A 549 38.22 -3.94 -1.97
C PHE A 549 39.01 -3.76 -0.68
N THR A 550 40.03 -4.57 -0.41
CA THR A 550 40.78 -4.55 0.87
C THR A 550 41.22 -3.16 1.31
N PRO A 551 41.96 -2.38 0.50
CA PRO A 551 42.37 -1.03 0.89
C PRO A 551 41.26 0.02 0.68
N ALA A 552 40.21 -0.32 -0.05
CA ALA A 552 39.14 0.59 -0.36
C ALA A 552 38.04 0.63 0.75
N VAL A 553 37.88 -0.45 1.53
CA VAL A 553 36.98 -0.45 2.70
C VAL A 553 37.48 0.53 3.75
N ASN A 554 36.65 1.44 4.21
CA ASN A 554 37.05 2.47 5.17
C ASN A 554 36.16 2.57 6.41
N ALA A 555 35.02 1.88 6.44
CA ALA A 555 34.17 1.78 7.62
C ALA A 555 33.25 0.55 7.58
N CYS A 556 33.00 -0.04 8.76
CA CYS A 556 31.84 -0.83 9.06
C CYS A 556 30.79 0.13 9.63
N LEU A 557 29.66 0.33 8.96
CA LEU A 557 28.60 1.21 9.40
C LEU A 557 27.63 0.48 10.35
N GLU A 558 27.31 -0.78 10.00
CA GLU A 558 26.50 -1.67 10.81
C GLU A 558 27.24 -3.00 10.99
N ASN A 559 27.23 -3.51 12.20
CA ASN A 559 27.73 -4.84 12.53
C ASN A 559 26.65 -5.59 13.29
N ASN A 560 26.00 -6.53 12.61
CA ASN A 560 24.82 -7.24 13.10
C ASN A 560 23.65 -6.28 13.46
N GLY A 561 23.42 -5.23 12.67
CA GLY A 561 22.25 -4.37 12.78
C GLY A 561 20.96 -5.18 12.57
N THR A 562 19.92 -4.92 13.37
CA THR A 562 18.69 -5.74 13.37
C THR A 562 17.56 -5.15 12.54
N ASP A 563 17.75 -3.95 12.00
CA ASP A 563 16.83 -3.33 11.06
C ASP A 563 17.38 -3.37 9.63
N ARG A 564 16.73 -2.70 8.70
CA ARG A 564 17.09 -2.66 7.28
C ARG A 564 17.40 -1.25 6.84
N HIS A 565 17.94 -0.46 7.74
CA HIS A 565 18.29 0.93 7.56
C HIS A 565 19.71 1.18 8.07
N ALA A 566 20.48 1.99 7.36
CA ALA A 566 21.76 2.51 7.85
C ALA A 566 21.89 4.00 7.54
N GLU A 567 22.58 4.69 8.43
CA GLU A 567 22.92 6.10 8.28
C GLU A 567 24.43 6.28 8.13
N ASP A 568 24.83 7.08 7.14
CA ASP A 568 26.21 7.56 7.02
C ASP A 568 26.24 9.09 6.98
N PRO A 569 26.54 9.74 8.11
CA PRO A 569 26.62 11.19 8.17
C PRO A 569 27.84 11.78 7.45
N VAL A 570 28.77 10.93 7.00
CA VAL A 570 30.00 11.40 6.36
C VAL A 570 29.73 11.80 4.90
N THR A 571 30.02 13.05 4.60
CA THR A 571 29.94 13.55 3.22
C THR A 571 31.29 13.41 2.53
N PRO A 572 31.39 12.76 1.35
CA PRO A 572 32.63 12.68 0.61
C PRO A 572 33.07 14.09 0.16
N ALA A 573 34.38 14.30 0.05
CA ALA A 573 34.93 15.53 -0.49
C ALA A 573 34.46 15.75 -1.95
N SER A 574 34.46 17.00 -2.41
CA SER A 574 34.06 17.32 -3.78
C SER A 574 34.86 16.50 -4.81
N GLY A 575 34.16 15.83 -5.71
CA GLY A 575 34.76 14.93 -6.71
C GLY A 575 35.11 13.52 -6.20
N GLN A 576 34.86 13.25 -4.91
CA GLN A 576 35.02 11.93 -4.30
C GLN A 576 33.64 11.25 -4.17
N GLY A 577 33.63 9.94 -3.90
CA GLY A 577 32.40 9.18 -3.66
C GLY A 577 32.66 7.96 -2.80
N PHE A 578 31.61 7.49 -2.17
CA PHE A 578 31.62 6.21 -1.44
C PHE A 578 30.85 5.15 -2.22
N TRP A 579 31.18 3.90 -1.94
CA TRP A 579 30.38 2.74 -2.28
C TRP A 579 29.93 2.04 -0.99
N TYR A 580 28.81 1.36 -1.06
CA TYR A 580 28.21 0.66 0.08
C TYR A 580 27.82 -0.75 -0.35
N LEU A 581 28.03 -1.72 0.53
CA LEU A 581 27.58 -3.10 0.36
C LEU A 581 26.96 -3.60 1.66
N VAL A 582 25.90 -4.38 1.51
CA VAL A 582 25.16 -4.97 2.62
C VAL A 582 25.15 -6.49 2.46
N ARG A 583 25.33 -7.23 3.57
CA ARG A 583 25.08 -8.67 3.62
C ARG A 583 24.17 -9.02 4.79
N GLY A 584 23.34 -10.04 4.62
CA GLY A 584 22.61 -10.64 5.72
C GLY A 584 23.52 -11.50 6.60
N VAL A 585 23.21 -11.59 7.88
CA VAL A 585 23.90 -12.46 8.85
C VAL A 585 22.84 -13.35 9.50
N SER A 586 23.07 -14.67 9.47
CA SER A 586 22.22 -15.66 10.15
C SER A 586 22.82 -16.04 11.49
N ALA A 587 22.00 -16.01 12.55
CA ALA A 587 22.44 -16.46 13.87
C ALA A 587 22.90 -17.92 13.91
N SER A 588 22.41 -18.77 12.99
CA SER A 588 22.73 -20.19 12.93
C SER A 588 23.80 -20.55 11.88
N ALA A 589 23.85 -19.81 10.77
CA ALA A 589 24.70 -20.13 9.62
C ALA A 589 25.84 -19.11 9.39
N GLY A 590 25.86 -18.02 10.16
CA GLY A 590 26.85 -16.96 10.01
C GLY A 590 26.53 -15.96 8.87
N PRO A 591 27.54 -15.19 8.45
CA PRO A 591 27.35 -14.15 7.43
C PRO A 591 27.14 -14.74 6.04
N GLY A 592 26.23 -14.10 5.29
CA GLY A 592 26.06 -14.28 3.85
C GLY A 592 27.15 -13.55 3.05
N SER A 593 26.89 -13.36 1.76
CA SER A 593 27.83 -12.77 0.81
C SER A 593 27.49 -11.29 0.53
N TYR A 594 28.53 -10.47 0.35
CA TYR A 594 28.41 -9.14 -0.28
C TYR A 594 28.33 -9.22 -1.81
N SER A 595 28.54 -10.40 -2.39
CA SER A 595 28.48 -10.66 -3.82
C SER A 595 27.10 -11.16 -4.23
N ILE A 596 26.56 -10.65 -5.32
CA ILE A 596 25.31 -11.13 -5.91
C ILE A 596 25.53 -12.23 -6.95
N GLY A 597 26.78 -12.50 -7.32
CA GLY A 597 27.15 -13.51 -8.33
C GLY A 597 26.84 -13.11 -9.77
N ASP A 598 26.61 -11.84 -10.04
CA ASP A 598 26.28 -11.34 -11.37
C ASP A 598 27.48 -11.38 -12.30
N ALA A 599 27.28 -11.66 -13.61
CA ALA A 599 28.34 -11.77 -14.61
C ALA A 599 29.16 -10.47 -14.79
N GLY A 600 28.59 -9.32 -14.45
CA GLY A 600 29.25 -8.02 -14.42
C GLY A 600 30.00 -7.71 -13.13
N GLU A 601 29.89 -8.57 -12.14
CA GLU A 601 30.49 -8.35 -10.83
C GLU A 601 31.96 -8.72 -10.81
N ARG A 602 32.76 -7.87 -10.15
CA ARG A 602 34.15 -8.18 -9.93
C ARG A 602 34.30 -9.35 -8.94
N PRO A 603 34.97 -10.44 -9.28
CA PRO A 603 35.19 -11.59 -8.38
C PRO A 603 36.08 -11.22 -7.18
N GLY A 604 35.95 -11.98 -6.09
CA GLY A 604 36.80 -11.84 -4.90
C GLY A 604 36.31 -10.81 -3.89
N ARG A 605 35.06 -10.31 -4.00
CA ARG A 605 34.50 -9.28 -3.14
C ARG A 605 34.57 -9.67 -1.66
N ASP A 606 34.00 -10.79 -1.27
CA ASP A 606 33.97 -11.23 0.14
C ASP A 606 35.35 -11.43 0.78
N PRO A 607 36.26 -12.19 0.19
CA PRO A 607 37.60 -12.37 0.77
C PRO A 607 38.41 -11.07 0.83
N GLU A 608 38.29 -10.18 -0.15
CA GLU A 608 38.98 -8.89 -0.15
C GLU A 608 38.41 -7.95 0.91
N ILE A 609 37.07 -7.90 1.11
CA ILE A 609 36.44 -7.12 2.17
C ILE A 609 36.80 -7.70 3.53
N GLY A 610 36.67 -9.01 3.71
CA GLY A 610 37.04 -9.69 4.96
C GLY A 610 38.49 -9.55 5.38
N ALA A 611 39.39 -9.29 4.42
CA ALA A 611 40.81 -9.00 4.70
C ALA A 611 41.09 -7.57 5.14
N SER A 612 40.10 -6.67 5.06
CA SER A 612 40.23 -5.27 5.52
C SER A 612 40.01 -5.15 7.03
N SER A 613 40.89 -4.41 7.70
CA SER A 613 40.73 -4.10 9.13
C SER A 613 39.57 -3.14 9.42
N ALA A 614 39.00 -2.52 8.40
CA ALA A 614 37.85 -1.62 8.50
C ALA A 614 36.52 -2.32 8.11
N ALA A 615 36.53 -3.61 7.77
CA ALA A 615 35.33 -4.38 7.52
C ALA A 615 34.57 -4.71 8.81
N CYS A 616 33.32 -5.12 8.67
CA CYS A 616 32.56 -5.67 9.80
C CYS A 616 33.19 -7.03 10.19
N PRO A 617 33.40 -7.25 11.50
CA PRO A 617 34.08 -8.44 12.04
C PRO A 617 33.28 -9.74 11.84
#